data_2743fbb6385a60e1f11a8621aa6c353f
#
_entry.id   2743fbb6385a60e1f11a8621aa6c353f
#
_cell.length_a   1.000
_cell.length_b   1.000
_cell.length_c   1.000
_cell.angle_alpha   90.00
_cell.angle_beta   90.00
_cell.angle_gamma   90.00
#
_symmetry.space_group_name_H-M   'P 1'
#
loop_
_entity.id
_entity.type
_entity.pdbx_description
1 polymer ?
#
loop_
_entity_poly.entity_id
_entity_poly.type
_entity_poly.pdbx_seq_one_letter_code
_entity_poly.pdbx_strand_id
1 'polypeptide(L)'
;MQGNQFYFDYASTTPVDPRVAKRMIEFMSVDGHFGNPGSRSHSFGWKADEAVEKARMQVAALVGADPREIVWTSGATESDNLAIKGAAKFYESKGKHIITSKIEHKAVLDPCRQLELSLIHI
;
A
#
# COMPACT_ATOMS: atom_id res chain seq x y z
N MET A 1 -37.98 4.61 -15.37
CA MET A 1 -36.85 4.74 -16.30
C MET A 1 -35.62 5.13 -15.48
N GLN A 2 -34.68 4.21 -15.26
CA GLN A 2 -33.39 4.58 -14.68
C GLN A 2 -32.62 5.32 -15.76
N GLY A 3 -32.44 6.64 -15.57
CA GLY A 3 -31.59 7.43 -16.45
C GLY A 3 -30.17 6.87 -16.44
N ASN A 4 -29.50 6.86 -17.58
CA ASN A 4 -28.08 6.50 -17.66
C ASN A 4 -27.28 7.42 -16.74
N GLN A 5 -26.82 6.87 -15.61
CA GLN A 5 -25.90 7.57 -14.72
C GLN A 5 -24.48 7.35 -15.25
N PHE A 6 -23.75 8.45 -15.46
CA PHE A 6 -22.34 8.41 -15.83
C PHE A 6 -21.51 8.75 -14.59
N TYR A 7 -20.50 7.92 -14.31
CA TYR A 7 -19.56 8.15 -13.22
C TYR A 7 -18.25 8.70 -13.77
N PHE A 8 -17.87 9.90 -13.32
CA PHE A 8 -16.68 10.61 -13.81
C PHE A 8 -15.57 10.78 -12.77
N ASP A 9 -15.72 10.19 -11.60
CA ASP A 9 -14.78 10.34 -10.49
C ASP A 9 -13.85 9.12 -10.33
N TYR A 10 -13.32 8.63 -11.46
CA TYR A 10 -12.42 7.48 -11.47
C TYR A 10 -11.06 7.75 -10.79
N ALA A 11 -10.68 9.02 -10.60
CA ALA A 11 -9.50 9.38 -9.82
C ALA A 11 -9.68 9.10 -8.32
N SER A 12 -10.93 9.12 -7.84
CA SER A 12 -11.26 8.85 -6.43
C SER A 12 -11.35 7.35 -6.16
N THR A 13 -12.11 6.61 -6.98
CA THR A 13 -12.26 5.16 -6.86
C THR A 13 -12.76 4.55 -8.16
N THR A 14 -12.50 3.28 -8.36
CA THR A 14 -12.95 2.50 -9.51
C THR A 14 -13.62 1.21 -9.07
N PRO A 15 -14.53 0.63 -9.88
CA PRO A 15 -15.03 -0.72 -9.61
C PRO A 15 -13.88 -1.73 -9.55
N VAL A 16 -13.99 -2.69 -8.64
CA VAL A 16 -13.05 -3.80 -8.55
C VAL A 16 -13.28 -4.75 -9.72
N ASP A 17 -12.21 -5.18 -10.39
CA ASP A 17 -12.30 -6.20 -11.44
C ASP A 17 -12.97 -7.46 -10.87
N PRO A 18 -13.96 -8.06 -11.56
CA PRO A 18 -14.68 -9.23 -11.07
C PRO A 18 -13.76 -10.42 -10.71
N ARG A 19 -12.63 -10.59 -11.40
CA ARG A 19 -11.64 -11.63 -11.10
C ARG A 19 -10.96 -11.37 -9.77
N VAL A 20 -10.66 -10.11 -9.47
CA VAL A 20 -10.07 -9.68 -8.20
C VAL A 20 -11.08 -9.85 -7.07
N ALA A 21 -12.33 -9.39 -7.27
CA ALA A 21 -13.39 -9.56 -6.28
C ALA A 21 -13.62 -11.04 -5.93
N LYS A 22 -13.66 -11.91 -6.94
CA LYS A 22 -13.76 -13.37 -6.74
C LYS A 22 -12.59 -13.91 -5.91
N ARG A 23 -11.36 -13.47 -6.21
CA ARG A 23 -10.18 -13.89 -5.46
C ARG A 23 -10.21 -13.42 -4.01
N MET A 24 -10.65 -12.19 -3.76
CA MET A 24 -10.80 -11.65 -2.39
C MET A 24 -11.78 -12.48 -1.57
N ILE A 25 -12.94 -12.86 -2.15
CA ILE A 25 -13.97 -13.68 -1.47
C ILE A 25 -13.38 -15.03 -1.00
N GLU A 26 -12.46 -15.63 -1.74
CA GLU A 26 -11.80 -16.89 -1.36
C GLU A 26 -11.04 -16.78 -0.03
N PHE A 27 -10.58 -15.58 0.37
CA PHE A 27 -9.87 -15.35 1.63
C PHE A 27 -10.74 -14.72 2.73
N MET A 28 -12.02 -14.45 2.43
CA MET A 28 -12.94 -13.78 3.37
C MET A 28 -14.05 -14.73 3.86
N SER A 29 -14.25 -15.86 3.20
CA SER A 29 -15.35 -16.78 3.50
C SER A 29 -14.90 -17.99 4.31
N VAL A 30 -15.85 -18.56 5.08
CA VAL A 30 -15.61 -19.75 5.92
C VAL A 30 -15.25 -20.98 5.07
N ASP A 31 -15.83 -21.09 3.88
CA ASP A 31 -15.56 -22.19 2.93
C ASP A 31 -14.28 -21.97 2.12
N GLY A 32 -13.60 -20.85 2.34
CA GLY A 32 -12.39 -20.47 1.62
C GLY A 32 -11.10 -20.67 2.41
N HIS A 33 -10.15 -19.77 2.21
CA HIS A 33 -8.80 -19.81 2.78
C HIS A 33 -8.57 -18.70 3.80
N PHE A 34 -9.58 -18.38 4.63
CA PHE A 34 -9.40 -17.37 5.66
C PHE A 34 -8.31 -17.76 6.66
N GLY A 35 -7.54 -16.81 7.13
CA GLY A 35 -6.50 -17.05 8.15
C GLY A 35 -5.65 -15.81 8.38
N ASN A 36 -5.02 -15.77 9.54
CA ASN A 36 -4.02 -14.74 9.84
C ASN A 36 -2.64 -15.24 9.38
N PRO A 37 -1.98 -14.58 8.40
CA PRO A 37 -0.66 -14.97 7.90
C PRO A 37 0.43 -14.95 9.00
N GLY A 38 0.24 -14.19 10.08
CA GLY A 38 1.14 -14.21 11.24
C GLY A 38 1.02 -15.44 12.14
N SER A 39 -0.02 -16.26 11.96
CA SER A 39 -0.25 -17.45 12.78
C SER A 39 0.51 -18.66 12.24
N ARG A 40 1.62 -19.00 12.88
CA ARG A 40 2.52 -20.08 12.44
C ARG A 40 2.22 -21.45 13.02
N SER A 41 1.22 -21.57 13.91
CA SER A 41 0.91 -22.80 14.67
C SER A 41 -0.12 -23.71 14.00
N HIS A 42 -0.74 -23.29 12.91
CA HIS A 42 -1.81 -24.05 12.25
C HIS A 42 -1.91 -23.78 10.74
N SER A 43 -2.52 -24.71 10.02
CA SER A 43 -2.59 -24.69 8.55
C SER A 43 -3.34 -23.50 7.93
N PHE A 44 -4.30 -22.90 8.64
CA PHE A 44 -4.99 -21.69 8.16
C PHE A 44 -4.02 -20.51 8.03
N GLY A 45 -3.15 -20.32 9.02
CA GLY A 45 -2.11 -19.29 8.97
C GLY A 45 -1.10 -19.56 7.85
N TRP A 46 -0.64 -20.79 7.69
CA TRP A 46 0.32 -21.15 6.63
C TRP A 46 -0.21 -20.90 5.23
N LYS A 47 -1.48 -21.27 4.96
CA LYS A 47 -2.13 -21.01 3.68
C LYS A 47 -2.29 -19.50 3.40
N ALA A 48 -2.62 -18.73 4.43
CA ALA A 48 -2.71 -17.28 4.29
C ALA A 48 -1.34 -16.65 4.01
N ASP A 49 -0.30 -17.09 4.72
CA ASP A 49 1.08 -16.64 4.52
C ASP A 49 1.60 -16.98 3.11
N GLU A 50 1.39 -18.21 2.65
CA GLU A 50 1.73 -18.63 1.29
C GLU A 50 1.07 -17.74 0.22
N ALA A 51 -0.21 -17.40 0.43
CA ALA A 51 -0.94 -16.54 -0.50
C ALA A 51 -0.39 -15.10 -0.51
N VAL A 52 -0.03 -14.55 0.66
CA VAL A 52 0.58 -13.22 0.79
C VAL A 52 1.95 -13.20 0.12
N GLU A 53 2.79 -14.21 0.35
CA GLU A 53 4.12 -14.28 -0.28
C GLU A 53 4.04 -14.49 -1.79
N LYS A 54 3.09 -15.28 -2.28
CA LYS A 54 2.83 -15.39 -3.72
C LYS A 54 2.41 -14.05 -4.34
N ALA A 55 1.53 -13.31 -3.68
CA ALA A 55 1.14 -11.98 -4.14
C ALA A 55 2.33 -11.01 -4.13
N ARG A 56 3.19 -11.07 -3.11
CA ARG A 56 4.42 -10.30 -3.02
C ARG A 56 5.34 -10.54 -4.21
N MET A 57 5.58 -11.80 -4.55
CA MET A 57 6.38 -12.17 -5.72
C MET A 57 5.78 -11.65 -7.04
N GLN A 58 4.45 -11.70 -7.18
CA GLN A 58 3.75 -11.21 -8.37
C GLN A 58 3.90 -9.69 -8.52
N VAL A 59 3.73 -8.93 -7.43
CA VAL A 59 3.90 -7.47 -7.45
C VAL A 59 5.36 -7.11 -7.72
N ALA A 60 6.30 -7.77 -7.07
CA ALA A 60 7.73 -7.56 -7.32
C ALA A 60 8.10 -7.79 -8.78
N ALA A 61 7.64 -8.89 -9.37
CA ALA A 61 7.88 -9.19 -10.79
C ALA A 61 7.29 -8.14 -11.72
N LEU A 62 6.10 -7.58 -11.38
CA LEU A 62 5.45 -6.55 -12.19
C LEU A 62 6.27 -5.24 -12.25
N VAL A 63 6.93 -4.89 -11.15
CA VAL A 63 7.72 -3.63 -11.04
C VAL A 63 9.23 -3.86 -11.21
N GLY A 64 9.67 -5.09 -11.43
CA GLY A 64 11.09 -5.42 -11.59
C GLY A 64 11.90 -5.31 -10.30
N ALA A 65 11.26 -5.54 -9.14
CA ALA A 65 11.88 -5.46 -7.82
C ALA A 65 12.15 -6.85 -7.21
N ASP A 66 12.97 -6.91 -6.15
CA ASP A 66 13.07 -8.09 -5.30
C ASP A 66 11.83 -8.19 -4.40
N PRO A 67 11.25 -9.37 -4.15
CA PRO A 67 10.10 -9.52 -3.24
C PRO A 67 10.32 -8.90 -1.86
N ARG A 68 11.54 -8.83 -1.35
CA ARG A 68 11.89 -8.20 -0.06
C ARG A 68 11.76 -6.67 -0.07
N GLU A 69 11.68 -6.05 -1.25
CA GLU A 69 11.47 -4.61 -1.40
C GLU A 69 9.98 -4.23 -1.39
N ILE A 70 9.07 -5.23 -1.44
CA ILE A 70 7.63 -5.00 -1.38
C ILE A 70 7.17 -4.96 0.07
N VAL A 71 6.57 -3.85 0.47
CA VAL A 71 5.99 -3.65 1.80
C VAL A 71 4.49 -3.47 1.70
N TRP A 72 3.73 -4.34 2.36
CA TRP A 72 2.28 -4.22 2.46
C TRP A 72 1.92 -3.17 3.51
N THR A 73 1.03 -2.27 3.15
CA THR A 73 0.50 -1.20 4.01
C THR A 73 -1.02 -1.21 4.00
N SER A 74 -1.63 -0.49 4.93
CA SER A 74 -3.09 -0.34 5.01
C SER A 74 -3.67 0.59 3.94
N GLY A 75 -2.82 1.35 3.23
CA GLY A 75 -3.25 2.28 2.19
C GLY A 75 -2.19 3.33 1.86
N ALA A 76 -2.53 4.23 0.94
CA ALA A 76 -1.63 5.25 0.41
C ALA A 76 -1.02 6.14 1.50
N THR A 77 -1.82 6.58 2.48
CA THR A 77 -1.32 7.46 3.55
C THR A 77 -0.21 6.82 4.36
N GLU A 78 -0.33 5.53 4.69
CA GLU A 78 0.74 4.80 5.39
C GLU A 78 1.96 4.63 4.49
N SER A 79 1.76 4.29 3.22
CA SER A 79 2.83 4.12 2.24
C SER A 79 3.65 5.41 2.07
N ASP A 80 2.97 6.55 1.88
CA ASP A 80 3.62 7.86 1.73
C ASP A 80 4.41 8.24 2.97
N ASN A 81 3.83 8.07 4.16
CA ASN A 81 4.53 8.34 5.42
C ASN A 81 5.74 7.44 5.62
N LEU A 82 5.61 6.14 5.32
CA LEU A 82 6.72 5.19 5.43
C LEU A 82 7.86 5.56 4.48
N ALA A 83 7.54 5.86 3.21
CA ALA A 83 8.53 6.22 2.21
C ALA A 83 9.22 7.54 2.54
N ILE A 84 8.46 8.61 2.78
CA ILE A 84 9.00 9.96 3.00
C ILE A 84 9.80 10.02 4.30
N LYS A 85 9.20 9.60 5.43
CA LYS A 85 9.88 9.66 6.73
C LYS A 85 11.02 8.65 6.83
N GLY A 86 10.84 7.47 6.25
CA GLY A 86 11.88 6.44 6.21
C GLY A 86 13.10 6.89 5.42
N ALA A 87 12.91 7.42 4.20
CA ALA A 87 13.98 7.94 3.39
C ALA A 87 14.68 9.15 4.03
N ALA A 88 13.91 10.11 4.56
CA ALA A 88 14.46 11.29 5.24
C ALA A 88 15.33 10.92 6.43
N LYS A 89 14.86 9.98 7.25
CA LYS A 89 15.61 9.50 8.43
C LYS A 89 16.84 8.69 8.03
N PHE A 90 16.72 7.82 7.05
CA PHE A 90 17.83 6.97 6.60
C PHE A 90 18.97 7.78 5.98
N TYR A 91 18.63 8.83 5.22
CA TYR A 91 19.62 9.67 4.53
C TYR A 91 19.95 10.95 5.27
N GLU A 92 19.50 11.16 6.50
CA GLU A 92 19.70 12.39 7.28
C GLU A 92 21.16 12.85 7.35
N SER A 93 22.10 11.90 7.44
CA SER A 93 23.55 12.19 7.46
C SER A 93 24.09 12.65 6.09
N LYS A 94 23.38 12.37 5.00
CA LYS A 94 23.78 12.74 3.63
C LYS A 94 23.16 14.04 3.14
N GLY A 95 22.01 14.41 3.69
CA GLY A 95 21.31 15.64 3.34
C GLY A 95 19.96 15.73 4.02
N LYS A 96 19.49 16.98 4.20
CA LYS A 96 18.23 17.29 4.89
C LYS A 96 17.28 18.11 4.02
N HIS A 97 17.41 18.01 2.71
CA HIS A 97 16.59 18.77 1.78
C HIS A 97 15.60 17.86 1.07
N ILE A 98 14.31 18.22 1.13
CA ILE A 98 13.21 17.52 0.46
C ILE A 98 12.55 18.49 -0.50
N ILE A 99 12.29 18.05 -1.72
CA ILE A 99 11.56 18.81 -2.74
C ILE A 99 10.22 18.13 -2.96
N THR A 100 9.13 18.89 -2.85
CA THR A 100 7.77 18.42 -3.10
C THR A 100 6.95 19.45 -3.87
N SER A 101 5.79 19.04 -4.39
CA SER A 101 4.87 19.93 -5.08
C SER A 101 3.78 20.44 -4.12
N LYS A 102 3.35 21.71 -4.30
CA LYS A 102 2.24 22.28 -3.51
C LYS A 102 0.88 21.66 -3.82
N ILE A 103 0.74 20.96 -4.94
CA ILE A 103 -0.50 20.31 -5.38
C ILE A 103 -0.60 18.84 -4.95
N GLU A 104 0.38 18.35 -4.18
CA GLU A 104 0.36 16.99 -3.66
C GLU A 104 -0.79 16.75 -2.68
N HIS A 105 -1.18 15.49 -2.53
CA HIS A 105 -2.14 15.08 -1.52
C HIS A 105 -1.59 15.33 -0.10
N LYS A 106 -2.48 15.54 0.88
CA LYS A 106 -2.11 15.73 2.28
C LYS A 106 -1.24 14.61 2.86
N ALA A 107 -1.42 13.37 2.38
CA ALA A 107 -0.58 12.24 2.78
C ALA A 107 0.91 12.43 2.47
N VAL A 108 1.25 13.30 1.50
CA VAL A 108 2.62 13.70 1.16
C VAL A 108 3.01 14.99 1.87
N LEU A 109 2.13 16.02 1.84
CA LEU A 109 2.45 17.33 2.41
C LEU A 109 2.62 17.33 3.92
N ASP A 110 1.77 16.58 4.65
CA ASP A 110 1.80 16.58 6.11
C ASP A 110 3.06 15.90 6.68
N PRO A 111 3.53 14.75 6.17
CA PRO A 111 4.84 14.22 6.54
C PRO A 111 6.00 15.18 6.26
N CYS A 112 5.97 15.87 5.11
CA CYS A 112 6.99 16.88 4.79
C CYS A 112 6.99 18.02 5.81
N ARG A 113 5.83 18.58 6.15
CA ARG A 113 5.72 19.62 7.19
C ARG A 113 6.21 19.16 8.56
N GLN A 114 5.95 17.90 8.95
CA GLN A 114 6.48 17.34 10.19
C GLN A 114 8.01 17.28 10.18
N LEU A 115 8.59 16.89 9.05
CA LEU A 115 10.04 16.83 8.89
C LEU A 115 10.66 18.24 8.92
N GLU A 116 10.01 19.25 8.33
CA GLU A 116 10.42 20.66 8.40
C GLU A 116 10.50 21.14 9.86
N LEU A 117 9.50 20.83 10.68
CA LEU A 117 9.50 21.18 12.10
C LEU A 117 10.60 20.46 12.90
N SER A 118 11.10 19.33 12.42
CA SER A 118 12.21 18.59 13.02
C SER A 118 13.61 18.99 12.51
N LEU A 119 13.76 20.17 11.88
CA LEU A 119 14.99 20.72 11.34
C LEU A 119 15.47 20.07 10.01
N ILE A 120 14.59 19.40 9.30
CA ILE A 120 14.83 19.00 7.90
C ILE A 120 14.31 20.14 7.01
N HIS A 121 15.15 20.70 6.15
CA HIS A 121 14.73 21.75 5.22
C HIS A 121 13.96 21.16 4.04
N ILE A 122 12.85 21.79 3.68
CA ILE A 122 11.99 21.42 2.55
C ILE A 122 12.02 22.53 1.49
#